data_89244e3553821ce896cdccc74b361809
#
_entry.id   89244e3553821ce896cdccc74b361809
#
_cell.length_a   1.000
_cell.length_b   1.000
_cell.length_c   1.000
_cell.angle_alpha   90.00
_cell.angle_beta   90.00
_cell.angle_gamma   90.00
#
_symmetry.space_group_name_H-M   'P 1'
#
loop_
_entity.id
_entity.type
_entity.pdbx_description
1 polymer ?
#
loop_
_entity_poly.entity_id
_entity_poly.type
_entity_poly.pdbx_seq_one_letter_code
_entity_poly.pdbx_strand_id
1 'polypeptide(L)'
;AASDVYKRQVQVARYAVRGVAFDPLCELTKRLIDDTVVYFSLDTLEYLQRGGRIGRATALAGGLLQIKPILTFDRKDGMISTAAKVRGRRGVQQRLIELATELAAKHPGEEYNLVVCDGNVPEEGAALEAALTRALPNAHRVLHGKIDATLAVHLGPNLLGVGVQFLNSKLPA
;
A
#
# COMPACT_ATOMS: atom_id res chain seq x y z
N ALA A 1 -2.93 -6.16 -5.94
CA ALA A 1 -1.68 -6.30 -6.69
C ALA A 1 -0.77 -7.34 -6.01
N ALA A 2 0.24 -7.88 -6.73
CA ALA A 2 1.05 -9.01 -6.24
C ALA A 2 1.73 -8.76 -4.88
N SER A 3 2.29 -7.57 -4.65
CA SER A 3 2.94 -7.24 -3.37
C SER A 3 2.00 -7.22 -2.17
N ASP A 4 0.76 -6.82 -2.39
CA ASP A 4 -0.28 -6.78 -1.38
C ASP A 4 -0.77 -8.20 -1.04
N VAL A 5 -1.00 -9.03 -2.05
CA VAL A 5 -1.35 -10.45 -1.91
C VAL A 5 -0.25 -11.21 -1.16
N TYR A 6 1.02 -11.00 -1.51
CA TYR A 6 2.15 -11.66 -0.86
C TYR A 6 2.23 -11.38 0.64
N LYS A 7 1.98 -10.14 1.06
CA LYS A 7 2.00 -9.77 2.49
C LYS A 7 0.87 -10.44 3.27
N ARG A 8 -0.31 -10.52 2.68
CA ARG A 8 -1.44 -11.25 3.27
C ARG A 8 -1.11 -12.74 3.39
N GLN A 9 -0.53 -13.35 2.37
CA GLN A 9 -0.09 -14.75 2.40
C GLN A 9 0.91 -15.01 3.53
N VAL A 10 1.91 -14.14 3.72
CA VAL A 10 2.88 -14.26 4.81
C VAL A 10 2.19 -14.18 6.18
N GLN A 11 1.23 -13.28 6.34
CA GLN A 11 0.51 -13.15 7.61
C GLN A 11 -0.41 -14.36 7.89
N VAL A 12 -1.10 -14.85 6.86
CA VAL A 12 -1.91 -16.08 6.94
C VAL A 12 -1.04 -17.28 7.31
N ALA A 13 0.13 -17.41 6.67
CA ALA A 13 1.07 -18.48 7.00
C ALA A 13 1.56 -18.41 8.46
N ARG A 14 1.80 -17.19 8.98
CA ARG A 14 2.17 -17.00 10.40
C ARG A 14 1.07 -17.43 11.35
N TYR A 15 -0.18 -17.17 11.04
CA TYR A 15 -1.32 -17.64 11.83
C TYR A 15 -1.44 -19.16 11.78
N ALA A 16 -1.27 -19.78 10.61
CA ALA A 16 -1.28 -21.22 10.45
C ALA A 16 -0.17 -21.90 11.27
N VAL A 17 1.06 -21.38 11.23
CA VAL A 17 2.18 -21.88 12.02
C VAL A 17 1.94 -21.75 13.54
N ARG A 18 1.14 -20.76 13.95
CA ARG A 18 0.72 -20.60 15.36
C ARG A 18 -0.43 -21.51 15.77
N GLY A 19 -0.87 -22.41 14.89
CA GLY A 19 -1.89 -23.40 15.18
C GLY A 19 -3.33 -22.94 14.99
N VAL A 20 -3.56 -21.81 14.33
CA VAL A 20 -4.92 -21.39 13.97
C VAL A 20 -5.54 -22.42 13.02
N ALA A 21 -6.69 -22.99 13.40
CA ALA A 21 -7.42 -23.97 12.59
C ALA A 21 -7.91 -23.38 11.27
N PHE A 22 -8.24 -24.25 10.31
CA PHE A 22 -8.53 -23.85 8.92
C PHE A 22 -9.69 -22.86 8.81
N ASP A 23 -10.84 -23.14 9.43
CA ASP A 23 -12.02 -22.28 9.30
C ASP A 23 -11.80 -20.88 9.90
N PRO A 24 -11.29 -20.74 11.16
CA PRO A 24 -10.86 -19.43 11.68
C PRO A 24 -9.81 -18.74 10.80
N LEU A 25 -8.90 -19.48 10.19
CA LEU A 25 -7.87 -18.94 9.30
C LEU A 25 -8.49 -18.33 8.03
N CYS A 26 -9.52 -18.96 7.48
CA CYS A 26 -10.29 -18.42 6.34
C CYS A 26 -10.95 -17.08 6.70
N GLU A 27 -11.57 -16.97 7.86
CA GLU A 27 -12.19 -15.73 8.32
C GLU A 27 -11.16 -14.62 8.59
N LEU A 28 -10.03 -14.95 9.20
CA LEU A 28 -8.92 -14.03 9.37
C LEU A 28 -8.38 -13.54 8.03
N THR A 29 -8.31 -14.40 7.03
CA THR A 29 -7.84 -14.04 5.68
C THR A 29 -8.77 -13.00 5.04
N LYS A 30 -10.09 -13.16 5.16
CA LYS A 30 -11.06 -12.17 4.69
C LYS A 30 -10.84 -10.81 5.36
N ARG A 31 -10.69 -10.80 6.69
CA ARG A 31 -10.41 -9.58 7.45
C ARG A 31 -9.10 -8.90 7.03
N LEU A 32 -8.03 -9.68 6.83
CA LEU A 32 -6.75 -9.13 6.34
C LEU A 32 -6.87 -8.43 4.99
N ILE A 33 -7.83 -8.84 4.14
CA ILE A 33 -8.11 -8.15 2.88
C ILE A 33 -8.67 -6.75 3.17
N ASP A 34 -9.62 -6.65 4.08
CA ASP A 34 -10.25 -5.39 4.44
C ASP A 34 -9.32 -4.47 5.25
N ASP A 35 -8.44 -5.07 6.06
CA ASP A 35 -7.52 -4.38 6.96
C ASP A 35 -6.19 -3.99 6.32
N THR A 36 -6.03 -4.25 5.01
CA THR A 36 -4.83 -3.85 4.26
C THR A 36 -5.15 -2.73 3.29
N VAL A 37 -4.50 -1.58 3.44
CA VAL A 37 -4.63 -0.43 2.54
C VAL A 37 -3.27 -0.09 1.96
N VAL A 38 -3.24 0.21 0.66
CA VAL A 38 -2.03 0.62 -0.05
C VAL A 38 -2.27 1.95 -0.73
N TYR A 39 -1.33 2.87 -0.54
CA TYR A 39 -1.25 4.15 -1.26
C TYR A 39 0.04 4.18 -2.06
N PHE A 40 -0.03 4.59 -3.31
CA PHE A 40 1.15 4.68 -4.16
C PHE A 40 1.01 5.79 -5.20
N SER A 41 2.13 6.31 -5.64
CA SER A 41 2.20 7.29 -6.72
C SER A 41 3.15 6.82 -7.80
N LEU A 42 2.85 7.21 -9.02
CA LEU A 42 3.56 6.90 -10.24
C LEU A 42 4.00 8.19 -10.94
N ASP A 43 5.06 8.13 -11.71
CA ASP A 43 5.48 9.26 -12.52
C ASP A 43 4.51 9.52 -13.68
N THR A 44 3.96 8.46 -14.25
CA THR A 44 2.98 8.52 -15.35
C THR A 44 1.94 7.42 -15.19
N LEU A 45 0.74 7.64 -15.69
CA LEU A 45 -0.32 6.63 -15.77
C LEU A 45 -0.27 5.81 -17.06
N GLU A 46 0.67 6.10 -17.95
CA GLU A 46 0.78 5.48 -19.27
C GLU A 46 0.91 3.95 -19.20
N TYR A 47 1.72 3.45 -18.27
CA TYR A 47 1.90 2.00 -18.10
C TYR A 47 0.63 1.31 -17.61
N LEU A 48 -0.11 1.93 -16.69
CA LEU A 48 -1.42 1.45 -16.25
C LEU A 48 -2.43 1.44 -17.40
N GLN A 49 -2.41 2.48 -18.24
CA GLN A 49 -3.31 2.61 -19.38
C GLN A 49 -3.00 1.55 -20.44
N ARG A 50 -1.74 1.43 -20.85
CA ARG A 50 -1.30 0.40 -21.81
C ARG A 50 -1.56 -1.02 -21.31
N GLY A 51 -1.39 -1.25 -20.02
CA GLY A 51 -1.66 -2.53 -19.37
C GLY A 51 -3.14 -2.82 -19.09
N GLY A 52 -4.05 -1.88 -19.38
CA GLY A 52 -5.49 -2.04 -19.08
C GLY A 52 -5.81 -2.09 -17.58
N ARG A 53 -4.93 -1.60 -16.71
CA ARG A 53 -5.08 -1.61 -15.24
C ARG A 53 -5.36 -0.24 -14.64
N ILE A 54 -5.59 0.77 -15.46
CA ILE A 54 -5.78 2.16 -15.03
C ILE A 54 -7.03 2.36 -14.13
N GLY A 55 -8.03 1.49 -14.23
CA GLY A 55 -9.23 1.53 -13.40
C GLY A 55 -9.94 2.89 -13.48
N ARG A 56 -10.38 3.40 -12.33
CA ARG A 56 -11.05 4.71 -12.22
C ARG A 56 -10.11 5.90 -12.31
N ALA A 57 -8.80 5.68 -12.36
CA ALA A 57 -7.82 6.73 -12.57
C ALA A 57 -7.78 7.23 -14.03
N THR A 58 -8.57 6.64 -14.95
CA THR A 58 -8.67 7.05 -16.35
C THR A 58 -8.99 8.56 -16.52
N ALA A 59 -9.82 9.12 -15.65
CA ALA A 59 -10.14 10.55 -15.67
C ALA A 59 -8.93 11.48 -15.45
N LEU A 60 -7.78 10.94 -15.05
CA LEU A 60 -6.53 11.68 -14.85
C LEU A 60 -5.57 11.54 -16.03
N ALA A 61 -5.85 10.64 -16.98
CA ALA A 61 -5.03 10.45 -18.16
C ALA A 61 -5.14 11.69 -19.07
N GLY A 62 -4.07 12.45 -19.20
CA GLY A 62 -3.99 13.61 -20.08
C GLY A 62 -3.65 14.97 -19.44
N GLY A 63 -3.63 15.08 -18.10
CA GLY A 63 -3.44 16.36 -17.43
C GLY A 63 -2.32 16.44 -16.38
N LEU A 64 -1.36 15.53 -16.39
CA LEU A 64 -0.48 15.28 -15.23
C LEU A 64 0.89 15.98 -15.22
N LEU A 65 1.16 16.96 -16.05
CA LEU A 65 2.51 17.53 -16.16
C LEU A 65 3.08 18.04 -14.81
N GLN A 66 2.23 18.46 -13.88
CA GLN A 66 2.64 18.91 -12.54
C GLN A 66 1.85 18.28 -11.39
N ILE A 67 0.76 17.53 -11.68
CA ILE A 67 -0.07 16.90 -10.65
C ILE A 67 0.28 15.41 -10.61
N LYS A 68 0.69 14.94 -9.43
CA LYS A 68 0.96 13.53 -9.16
C LYS A 68 -0.23 12.93 -8.40
N PRO A 69 -0.92 11.91 -8.93
CA PRO A 69 -1.97 11.23 -8.20
C PRO A 69 -1.37 10.31 -7.14
N ILE A 70 -2.02 10.27 -5.99
CA ILE A 70 -1.88 9.16 -5.04
C ILE A 70 -3.02 8.19 -5.33
N LEU A 71 -2.66 6.99 -5.66
CA LEU A 71 -3.56 5.92 -6.03
C LEU A 71 -3.75 4.94 -4.87
N THR A 72 -4.88 4.24 -4.89
CA THR A 72 -5.22 3.16 -3.96
C THR A 72 -6.07 2.13 -4.69
N PHE A 73 -6.35 1.00 -4.03
CA PHE A 73 -7.30 0.02 -4.53
C PHE A 73 -8.66 0.21 -3.84
N ASP A 74 -9.73 0.28 -4.62
CA ASP A 74 -11.08 0.25 -4.07
C ASP A 74 -11.33 -1.12 -3.43
N ARG A 75 -11.85 -1.11 -2.20
CA ARG A 75 -12.09 -2.35 -1.44
C ARG A 75 -13.21 -3.21 -2.02
N LYS A 76 -14.15 -2.61 -2.75
CA LYS A 76 -15.34 -3.31 -3.27
C LYS A 76 -15.02 -4.19 -4.47
N ASP A 77 -14.16 -3.70 -5.36
CA ASP A 77 -13.90 -4.36 -6.65
C ASP A 77 -12.42 -4.50 -6.98
N GLY A 78 -11.52 -4.01 -6.12
CA GLY A 78 -10.07 -4.06 -6.32
C GLY A 78 -9.55 -3.14 -7.43
N MET A 79 -10.39 -2.27 -7.99
CA MET A 79 -9.98 -1.35 -9.05
C MET A 79 -9.11 -0.22 -8.50
N ILE A 80 -8.15 0.23 -9.31
CA ILE A 80 -7.35 1.40 -8.98
C ILE A 80 -8.23 2.65 -9.00
N SER A 81 -8.15 3.42 -7.92
CA SER A 81 -8.84 4.68 -7.73
C SER A 81 -7.89 5.77 -7.21
N THR A 82 -8.34 7.02 -7.21
CA THR A 82 -7.54 8.16 -6.74
C THR A 82 -7.86 8.45 -5.28
N ALA A 83 -6.86 8.35 -4.41
CA ALA A 83 -6.96 8.73 -3.00
C ALA A 83 -6.71 10.23 -2.79
N ALA A 84 -5.74 10.79 -3.53
CA ALA A 84 -5.39 12.21 -3.45
C ALA A 84 -4.70 12.70 -4.74
N LYS A 85 -4.53 14.01 -4.86
CA LYS A 85 -3.74 14.66 -5.90
C LYS A 85 -2.78 15.64 -5.24
N VAL A 86 -1.52 15.63 -5.64
CA VAL A 86 -0.49 16.52 -5.09
C VAL A 86 0.30 17.19 -6.21
N ARG A 87 0.94 18.29 -5.90
CA ARG A 87 1.81 19.01 -6.85
C ARG A 87 3.26 18.58 -6.63
N GLY A 88 3.89 18.10 -7.68
CA GLY A 88 5.30 17.72 -7.69
C GLY A 88 5.65 16.50 -6.85
N ARG A 89 6.88 16.01 -7.01
CA ARG A 89 7.39 14.78 -6.36
C ARG A 89 7.50 14.91 -4.83
N ARG A 90 7.91 16.08 -4.32
CA ARG A 90 7.99 16.32 -2.86
C ARG A 90 6.64 16.20 -2.16
N GLY A 91 5.56 16.65 -2.83
CA GLY A 91 4.20 16.51 -2.31
C GLY A 91 3.74 15.05 -2.18
N VAL A 92 4.29 14.14 -3.02
CA VAL A 92 3.96 12.71 -2.96
C VAL A 92 4.37 12.11 -1.61
N GLN A 93 5.63 12.28 -1.22
CA GLN A 93 6.13 11.71 0.04
C GLN A 93 5.35 12.23 1.24
N GLN A 94 5.16 13.54 1.32
CA GLN A 94 4.39 14.18 2.40
C GLN A 94 2.97 13.60 2.48
N ARG A 95 2.29 13.51 1.34
CA ARG A 95 0.90 13.03 1.32
C ARG A 95 0.75 11.54 1.63
N LEU A 96 1.73 10.71 1.24
CA LEU A 96 1.77 9.30 1.63
C LEU A 96 1.87 9.14 3.16
N ILE A 97 2.70 9.95 3.82
CA ILE A 97 2.84 9.95 5.28
C ILE A 97 1.53 10.38 5.94
N GLU A 98 0.92 11.47 5.46
CA GLU A 98 -0.36 11.97 5.96
C GLU A 98 -1.45 10.92 5.85
N LEU A 99 -1.62 10.29 4.69
CA LEU A 99 -2.64 9.26 4.47
C LEU A 99 -2.43 8.04 5.37
N ALA A 100 -1.18 7.61 5.56
CA ALA A 100 -0.88 6.50 6.48
C ALA A 100 -1.20 6.87 7.94
N THR A 101 -0.87 8.10 8.34
CA THR A 101 -1.15 8.63 9.69
C THR A 101 -2.65 8.81 9.93
N GLU A 102 -3.37 9.41 8.96
CA GLU A 102 -4.83 9.55 9.00
C GLU A 102 -5.53 8.19 9.12
N LEU A 103 -4.99 7.18 8.40
CA LEU A 103 -5.53 5.83 8.46
C LEU A 103 -5.27 5.18 9.82
N ALA A 104 -4.06 5.25 10.35
CA ALA A 104 -3.73 4.73 11.68
C ALA A 104 -4.56 5.40 12.78
N ALA A 105 -4.82 6.69 12.68
CA ALA A 105 -5.66 7.43 13.63
C ALA A 105 -7.13 6.97 13.67
N LYS A 106 -7.63 6.36 12.58
CA LYS A 106 -8.98 5.77 12.52
C LYS A 106 -9.07 4.40 13.21
N HIS A 107 -7.94 3.81 13.56
CA HIS A 107 -7.81 2.50 14.20
C HIS A 107 -7.04 2.62 15.54
N PRO A 108 -7.56 3.35 16.52
CA PRO A 108 -6.87 3.59 17.78
C PRO A 108 -6.66 2.29 18.55
N GLY A 109 -5.43 2.03 18.96
CA GLY A 109 -5.05 0.85 19.74
C GLY A 109 -4.86 -0.43 18.92
N GLU A 110 -5.08 -0.40 17.61
CA GLU A 110 -4.77 -1.54 16.76
C GLU A 110 -3.27 -1.58 16.40
N GLU A 111 -2.68 -2.77 16.45
CA GLU A 111 -1.34 -3.01 15.91
C GLU A 111 -1.39 -3.03 14.38
N TYR A 112 -0.36 -2.54 13.74
CA TYR A 112 -0.24 -2.55 12.28
C TYR A 112 1.20 -2.70 11.83
N ASN A 113 1.36 -3.29 10.65
CA ASN A 113 2.60 -3.29 9.90
C ASN A 113 2.60 -2.15 8.87
N LEU A 114 3.76 -1.53 8.70
CA LEU A 114 4.02 -0.62 7.59
C LEU A 114 4.85 -1.32 6.53
N VAL A 115 4.58 -1.00 5.29
CA VAL A 115 5.39 -1.46 4.17
C VAL A 115 5.65 -0.31 3.23
N VAL A 116 6.92 0.00 3.03
CA VAL A 116 7.37 0.94 2.00
C VAL A 116 7.73 0.14 0.75
N CYS A 117 7.33 0.62 -0.41
CA CYS A 117 7.70 0.06 -1.70
C CYS A 117 8.27 1.15 -2.59
N ASP A 118 9.38 0.85 -3.24
CA ASP A 118 9.95 1.69 -4.29
C ASP A 118 10.10 0.94 -5.61
N GLY A 119 10.03 1.69 -6.71
CA GLY A 119 10.27 1.22 -8.07
C GLY A 119 11.48 1.92 -8.66
N ASN A 120 12.68 1.51 -8.26
CA ASN A 120 13.96 2.08 -8.71
C ASN A 120 14.22 3.52 -8.22
N VAL A 121 13.73 3.84 -7.01
CA VAL A 121 14.00 5.10 -6.30
C VAL A 121 14.38 4.82 -4.84
N PRO A 122 15.46 4.06 -4.59
CA PRO A 122 15.78 3.54 -3.27
C PRO A 122 16.03 4.65 -2.23
N GLU A 123 16.57 5.78 -2.64
CA GLU A 123 16.82 6.93 -1.75
C GLU A 123 15.50 7.56 -1.25
N GLU A 124 14.52 7.72 -2.16
CA GLU A 124 13.20 8.20 -1.79
C GLU A 124 12.44 7.18 -0.94
N GLY A 125 12.59 5.89 -1.25
CA GLY A 125 12.05 4.79 -0.45
C GLY A 125 12.59 4.81 0.98
N ALA A 126 13.92 4.92 1.14
CA ALA A 126 14.56 5.00 2.46
C ALA A 126 14.14 6.27 3.22
N ALA A 127 14.03 7.40 2.55
CA ALA A 127 13.57 8.65 3.16
C ALA A 127 12.09 8.55 3.63
N LEU A 128 11.23 7.93 2.83
CA LEU A 128 9.83 7.66 3.19
C LEU A 128 9.74 6.71 4.39
N GLU A 129 10.52 5.63 4.41
CA GLU A 129 10.58 4.67 5.52
C GLU A 129 10.98 5.38 6.83
N ALA A 130 12.07 6.15 6.79
CA ALA A 130 12.53 6.88 7.97
C ALA A 130 11.49 7.90 8.47
N ALA A 131 10.77 8.57 7.57
CA ALA A 131 9.72 9.52 7.92
C ALA A 131 8.49 8.82 8.53
N LEU A 132 8.06 7.70 7.96
CA LEU A 132 6.95 6.89 8.48
C LEU A 132 7.27 6.29 9.84
N THR A 133 8.49 5.80 10.06
CA THR A 133 8.94 5.27 11.36
C THR A 133 8.87 6.33 12.45
N ARG A 134 9.20 7.61 12.12
CA ARG A 134 9.07 8.71 13.06
C ARG A 134 7.62 9.12 13.31
N ALA A 135 6.80 9.17 12.25
CA ALA A 135 5.41 9.59 12.34
C ALA A 135 4.50 8.54 13.01
N LEU A 136 4.85 7.26 12.88
CA LEU A 136 4.07 6.10 13.31
C LEU A 136 4.94 5.15 14.17
N PRO A 137 5.41 5.59 15.36
CA PRO A 137 6.35 4.82 16.19
C PRO A 137 5.77 3.52 16.74
N ASN A 138 4.44 3.38 16.75
CA ASN A 138 3.73 2.19 17.25
C ASN A 138 3.55 1.11 16.18
N ALA A 139 4.16 1.25 15.01
CA ALA A 139 4.14 0.20 14.01
C ALA A 139 4.85 -1.06 14.54
N HIS A 140 4.18 -2.21 14.48
CA HIS A 140 4.74 -3.49 14.90
C HIS A 140 5.96 -3.87 14.06
N ARG A 141 5.90 -3.61 12.75
CA ARG A 141 7.02 -3.80 11.81
C ARG A 141 6.98 -2.75 10.73
N VAL A 142 8.15 -2.31 10.31
CA VAL A 142 8.36 -1.54 9.09
C VAL A 142 9.16 -2.41 8.13
N LEU A 143 8.61 -2.65 6.95
CA LEU A 143 9.22 -3.47 5.91
C LEU A 143 9.46 -2.59 4.68
N HIS A 144 10.62 -2.75 4.06
CA HIS A 144 10.92 -2.10 2.80
C HIS A 144 11.11 -3.15 1.71
N GLY A 145 10.50 -2.93 0.55
CA GLY A 145 10.59 -3.84 -0.59
C GLY A 145 10.62 -3.08 -1.91
N LYS A 146 11.30 -3.68 -2.87
CA LYS A 146 11.27 -3.23 -4.25
C LYS A 146 10.10 -3.86 -4.98
N ILE A 147 9.52 -3.16 -5.95
CA ILE A 147 8.56 -3.77 -6.86
C ILE A 147 9.29 -4.77 -7.78
N ASP A 148 8.63 -5.89 -8.03
CA ASP A 148 9.13 -6.89 -8.97
C ASP A 148 8.86 -6.52 -10.44
N ALA A 149 9.42 -7.29 -11.37
CA ALA A 149 9.28 -7.05 -12.80
C ALA A 149 7.81 -7.11 -13.26
N THR A 150 7.00 -7.98 -12.66
CA THR A 150 5.57 -8.14 -12.99
C THR A 150 4.78 -6.86 -12.69
N LEU A 151 5.07 -6.25 -11.55
CA LEU A 151 4.46 -4.97 -11.18
C LEU A 151 5.03 -3.82 -12.01
N ALA A 152 6.35 -3.82 -12.26
CA ALA A 152 7.03 -2.77 -13.01
C ALA A 152 6.48 -2.59 -14.43
N VAL A 153 6.09 -3.68 -15.11
CA VAL A 153 5.47 -3.63 -16.45
C VAL A 153 4.19 -2.80 -16.45
N HIS A 154 3.41 -2.82 -15.38
CA HIS A 154 2.13 -2.11 -15.29
C HIS A 154 2.23 -0.76 -14.57
N LEU A 155 3.19 -0.59 -13.69
CA LEU A 155 3.30 0.61 -12.84
C LEU A 155 4.37 1.56 -13.35
N GLY A 156 5.30 1.07 -14.17
CA GLY A 156 6.45 1.83 -14.64
C GLY A 156 7.50 2.05 -13.55
N PRO A 157 8.56 2.81 -13.89
CA PRO A 157 9.60 3.18 -12.95
C PRO A 157 9.14 4.26 -11.98
N ASN A 158 9.97 4.50 -10.94
CA ASN A 158 9.83 5.59 -9.98
C ASN A 158 8.53 5.54 -9.14
N LEU A 159 7.94 4.34 -8.97
CA LEU A 159 6.88 4.14 -7.99
C LEU A 159 7.39 4.45 -6.59
N LEU A 160 6.57 5.12 -5.81
CA LEU A 160 6.74 5.26 -4.37
C LEU A 160 5.42 4.95 -3.69
N GLY A 161 5.42 4.07 -2.69
CA GLY A 161 4.20 3.63 -2.04
C GLY A 161 4.37 3.22 -0.59
N VAL A 162 3.25 3.26 0.14
CA VAL A 162 3.12 2.78 1.51
C VAL A 162 1.91 1.85 1.62
N GLY A 163 2.10 0.72 2.29
CA GLY A 163 1.02 -0.16 2.71
C GLY A 163 0.89 -0.12 4.23
N VAL A 164 -0.34 -0.08 4.71
CA VAL A 164 -0.69 -0.24 6.13
C VAL A 164 -1.53 -1.50 6.24
N GLN A 165 -1.10 -2.45 7.08
CA GLN A 165 -1.81 -3.69 7.34
C GLN A 165 -2.12 -3.76 8.83
N PHE A 166 -3.39 -3.62 9.20
CA PHE A 166 -3.81 -3.80 10.57
C PHE A 166 -3.75 -5.27 10.97
N LEU A 167 -3.23 -5.50 12.16
CA LEU A 167 -3.12 -6.82 12.74
C LEU A 167 -4.24 -6.95 13.77
N ASN A 168 -5.32 -7.61 13.39
CA ASN A 168 -6.36 -7.92 14.37
C ASN A 168 -5.72 -8.78 15.47
N SER A 169 -5.41 -8.15 16.61
CA SER A 169 -4.75 -8.78 17.75
C SER A 169 -5.61 -9.85 18.43
N LYS A 170 -6.88 -9.94 18.12
CA LYS A 170 -7.77 -10.99 18.59
C LYS A 170 -7.71 -12.18 17.65
N LEU A 171 -6.63 -12.96 17.75
CA LEU A 171 -6.67 -14.34 17.29
C LEU A 171 -7.88 -15.00 17.98
N PRO A 172 -8.71 -15.76 17.25
CA PRO A 172 -9.70 -16.59 17.90
C PRO A 172 -8.97 -17.48 18.92
N ALA A 173 -9.50 -17.51 20.14
CA ALA A 173 -9.00 -18.35 21.22
C ALA A 173 -9.07 -19.83 20.82
#